data_ca09e9baec70120c62b09e7d33755487
#
_entry.id   ca09e9baec70120c62b09e7d33755487
#
_cell.length_a   1.000
_cell.length_b   1.000
_cell.length_c   1.000
_cell.angle_alpha   90.00
_cell.angle_beta   90.00
_cell.angle_gamma   90.00
#
_symmetry.space_group_name_H-M   'P 1'
#
loop_
_entity.id
_entity.type
_entity.pdbx_description
1 polymer ?
#
loop_
_entity_poly.entity_id
_entity_poly.type
_entity_poly.pdbx_seq_one_letter_code
_entity_poly.pdbx_strand_id
1 'polypeptide(L)'
;MLTPETIDAFNTRLTVNLNTIKTMKPSQLDQVKSQGSNAEALLKNRDLALFIHQYKFELLDSLSAITGYTEEDNNKRVAISNQLAGIDGFVASLQRAVYMKNRVVTLQQEPTPNLKGNEVL
;
A
#
# COMPACT_ATOMS: atom_id res chain seq x y z
N MET A 1 -18.78 1.60 -8.50
CA MET A 1 -17.38 1.69 -8.06
C MET A 1 -16.63 2.84 -8.69
N LEU A 2 -16.77 3.05 -10.00
CA LEU A 2 -16.07 4.17 -10.65
C LEU A 2 -16.95 5.42 -10.65
N THR A 3 -16.90 6.15 -9.55
CA THR A 3 -17.57 7.44 -9.43
C THR A 3 -16.68 8.54 -10.02
N PRO A 4 -17.25 9.72 -10.38
CA PRO A 4 -16.42 10.85 -10.82
C PRO A 4 -15.31 11.20 -9.81
N GLU A 5 -15.59 11.11 -8.52
CA GLU A 5 -14.61 11.38 -7.48
C GLU A 5 -13.45 10.36 -7.51
N THR A 6 -13.76 9.08 -7.76
CA THR A 6 -12.75 8.04 -7.87
C THR A 6 -11.86 8.27 -9.08
N ILE A 7 -12.45 8.64 -10.22
CA ILE A 7 -11.72 8.93 -11.45
C ILE A 7 -10.81 10.14 -11.25
N ASP A 8 -11.31 11.19 -10.63
CA ASP A 8 -10.51 12.38 -10.31
C ASP A 8 -9.35 12.03 -9.39
N ALA A 9 -9.60 11.27 -8.34
CA ALA A 9 -8.57 10.83 -7.41
C ALA A 9 -7.48 10.04 -8.14
N PHE A 10 -7.86 9.16 -9.06
CA PHE A 10 -6.89 8.40 -9.86
C PHE A 10 -6.06 9.31 -10.75
N ASN A 11 -6.70 10.25 -11.43
CA ASN A 11 -6.01 11.15 -12.38
C ASN A 11 -5.08 12.12 -11.68
N THR A 12 -5.39 12.49 -10.45
CA THR A 12 -4.60 13.46 -9.66
C THR A 12 -3.75 12.78 -8.60
N ARG A 13 -3.68 11.43 -8.60
CA ARG A 13 -2.93 10.72 -7.59
C ARG A 13 -1.47 11.12 -7.54
N LEU A 14 -0.95 11.17 -6.34
CA LEU A 14 0.46 11.42 -6.11
C LEU A 14 1.26 10.17 -6.45
N THR A 15 2.26 10.32 -7.31
CA THR A 15 3.24 9.28 -7.60
C THR A 15 4.49 9.58 -6.79
N VAL A 16 4.86 8.65 -5.90
CA VAL A 16 5.99 8.83 -4.99
C VAL A 16 7.07 7.82 -5.29
N ASN A 17 8.29 8.30 -5.42
CA ASN A 17 9.48 7.48 -5.56
C ASN A 17 10.47 7.86 -4.46
N LEU A 18 11.07 6.86 -3.81
CA LEU A 18 12.05 7.09 -2.75
C LEU A 18 13.21 7.99 -3.21
N ASN A 19 13.59 7.90 -4.48
CA ASN A 19 14.70 8.70 -5.01
C ASN A 19 14.33 10.17 -5.17
N THR A 20 13.06 10.48 -5.28
CA THR A 20 12.59 11.87 -5.49
C THR A 20 12.02 12.50 -4.24
N ILE A 21 11.91 11.74 -3.15
CA ILE A 21 11.24 12.22 -1.93
C ILE A 21 11.93 13.46 -1.35
N LYS A 22 13.26 13.55 -1.46
CA LYS A 22 14.02 14.67 -0.94
C LYS A 22 13.82 15.97 -1.74
N THR A 23 13.37 15.84 -2.98
CA THR A 23 13.16 16.99 -3.87
C THR A 23 11.69 17.39 -3.98
N MET A 24 10.80 16.69 -3.29
CA MET A 24 9.37 16.96 -3.31
C MET A 24 9.06 18.26 -2.60
N LYS A 25 8.05 18.96 -3.11
CA LYS A 25 7.54 20.18 -2.48
C LYS A 25 6.90 19.85 -1.13
N PRO A 26 6.90 20.81 -0.16
CA PRO A 26 6.25 20.58 1.13
C PRO A 26 4.80 20.13 1.04
N SER A 27 4.02 20.66 0.10
CA SER A 27 2.63 20.23 -0.10
C SER A 27 2.53 18.78 -0.54
N GLN A 28 3.47 18.29 -1.35
CA GLN A 28 3.52 16.89 -1.78
C GLN A 28 3.93 15.98 -0.62
N LEU A 29 4.87 16.41 0.21
CA LEU A 29 5.27 15.67 1.41
C LEU A 29 4.11 15.54 2.39
N ASP A 30 3.31 16.59 2.53
CA ASP A 30 2.10 16.53 3.36
C ASP A 30 1.08 15.52 2.83
N GLN A 31 0.94 15.41 1.51
CA GLN A 31 0.08 14.41 0.89
C GLN A 31 0.58 12.99 1.16
N VAL A 32 1.90 12.76 1.09
CA VAL A 32 2.49 11.47 1.43
C VAL A 32 2.19 11.09 2.88
N LYS A 33 2.35 12.03 3.81
CA LYS A 33 2.05 11.80 5.22
C LYS A 33 0.57 11.53 5.45
N SER A 34 -0.30 12.27 4.80
CA SER A 34 -1.75 12.08 4.90
C SER A 34 -2.17 10.71 4.36
N GLN A 35 -1.66 10.34 3.21
CA GLN A 35 -1.93 9.03 2.60
C GLN A 35 -1.43 7.89 3.49
N GLY A 36 -0.25 8.03 4.06
CA GLY A 36 0.30 7.03 4.99
C GLY A 36 -0.52 6.93 6.27
N SER A 37 -1.02 8.04 6.79
CA SER A 37 -1.91 8.03 7.96
C SER A 37 -3.23 7.33 7.67
N ASN A 38 -3.81 7.55 6.49
CA ASN A 38 -5.02 6.87 6.06
C ASN A 38 -4.78 5.37 5.91
N ALA A 39 -3.66 4.97 5.31
CA ALA A 39 -3.30 3.57 5.16
C ALA A 39 -3.09 2.90 6.53
N GLU A 40 -2.45 3.60 7.47
CA GLU A 40 -2.27 3.09 8.82
C GLU A 40 -3.60 2.86 9.52
N ALA A 41 -4.54 3.79 9.38
CA ALA A 41 -5.88 3.65 9.93
C ALA A 41 -6.60 2.43 9.33
N LEU A 42 -6.46 2.21 8.03
CA LEU A 42 -7.04 1.04 7.37
C LEU A 42 -6.41 -0.25 7.85
N LEU A 43 -5.09 -0.29 8.02
CA LEU A 43 -4.38 -1.48 8.52
C LEU A 43 -4.78 -1.82 9.97
N LYS A 44 -5.19 -0.83 10.76
CA LYS A 44 -5.64 -1.03 12.13
C LYS A 44 -7.14 -1.30 12.23
N ASN A 45 -7.87 -1.17 11.13
CA ASN A 45 -9.30 -1.39 11.12
C ASN A 45 -9.61 -2.87 11.25
N ARG A 46 -10.29 -3.24 12.36
CA ARG A 46 -10.61 -4.63 12.67
C ARG A 46 -11.52 -5.25 11.62
N ASP A 47 -12.54 -4.52 11.19
CA ASP A 47 -13.52 -5.05 10.25
C ASP A 47 -12.89 -5.29 8.87
N LEU A 48 -12.04 -4.37 8.42
CA LEU A 48 -11.30 -4.58 7.17
C LEU A 48 -10.40 -5.82 7.26
N ALA A 49 -9.68 -5.98 8.36
CA ALA A 49 -8.82 -7.14 8.57
C ALA A 49 -9.62 -8.45 8.55
N LEU A 50 -10.79 -8.45 9.20
CA LEU A 50 -11.66 -9.63 9.22
C LEU A 50 -12.17 -9.99 7.82
N PHE A 51 -12.59 -8.99 7.04
CA PHE A 51 -13.05 -9.23 5.67
C PHE A 51 -11.93 -9.74 4.77
N ILE A 52 -10.73 -9.19 4.90
CA ILE A 52 -9.56 -9.65 4.14
C ILE A 52 -9.28 -11.12 4.46
N HIS A 53 -9.21 -11.48 5.74
CA HIS A 53 -8.94 -12.85 6.16
C HIS A 53 -10.05 -13.79 5.73
N GLN A 54 -11.30 -13.40 5.89
CA GLN A 54 -12.44 -14.21 5.47
C GLN A 54 -12.39 -14.49 3.97
N TYR A 55 -12.12 -13.48 3.16
CA TYR A 55 -12.02 -13.63 1.72
C TYR A 55 -10.87 -14.56 1.33
N LYS A 56 -9.71 -14.41 1.99
CA LYS A 56 -8.56 -15.29 1.75
C LYS A 56 -8.90 -16.75 2.08
N PHE A 57 -9.59 -16.99 3.19
CA PHE A 57 -10.02 -18.33 3.56
C PHE A 57 -10.99 -18.91 2.55
N GLU A 58 -11.95 -18.14 2.06
CA GLU A 58 -12.87 -18.57 1.01
C GLU A 58 -12.13 -19.00 -0.26
N LEU A 59 -11.13 -18.22 -0.65
CA LEU A 59 -10.31 -18.55 -1.83
C LEU A 59 -9.48 -19.81 -1.60
N LEU A 60 -8.90 -19.97 -0.41
CA LEU A 60 -8.13 -21.16 -0.08
C LEU A 60 -9.02 -22.41 -0.05
N ASP A 61 -10.24 -22.31 0.48
CA ASP A 61 -11.21 -23.39 0.45
C ASP A 61 -11.58 -23.76 -0.98
N SER A 62 -11.80 -22.78 -1.83
CA SER A 62 -12.08 -23.00 -3.25
C SER A 62 -10.91 -23.68 -3.95
N LEU A 63 -9.68 -23.26 -3.63
CA LEU A 63 -8.48 -23.87 -4.20
C LEU A 63 -8.35 -25.33 -3.76
N SER A 64 -8.60 -25.62 -2.49
CA SER A 64 -8.52 -26.96 -1.93
C SER A 64 -9.58 -27.89 -2.51
N ALA A 65 -10.72 -27.37 -2.96
CA ALA A 65 -11.80 -28.14 -3.55
C ALA A 65 -11.49 -28.62 -4.97
N ILE A 66 -10.48 -28.04 -5.62
CA ILE A 66 -10.08 -28.43 -6.97
C ILE A 66 -9.16 -29.65 -6.84
N THR A 67 -9.67 -30.82 -7.19
CA THR A 67 -8.92 -32.07 -7.07
C THR A 67 -8.45 -32.64 -8.41
N GLY A 68 -8.98 -32.15 -9.52
CA GLY A 68 -8.62 -32.62 -10.86
C GLY A 68 -7.45 -31.83 -11.45
N TYR A 69 -7.02 -32.29 -12.62
CA TYR A 69 -5.88 -31.69 -13.34
C TYR A 69 -6.22 -31.40 -14.81
N THR A 70 -7.51 -31.19 -15.11
CA THR A 70 -7.91 -30.76 -16.45
C THR A 70 -7.43 -29.34 -16.71
N GLU A 71 -7.45 -28.93 -17.98
CA GLU A 71 -7.13 -27.54 -18.33
C GLU A 71 -8.02 -26.55 -17.59
N GLU A 72 -9.32 -26.85 -17.49
CA GLU A 72 -10.25 -26.02 -16.74
C GLU A 72 -9.88 -25.93 -15.25
N ASP A 73 -9.54 -27.06 -14.64
CA ASP A 73 -9.11 -27.09 -13.24
C ASP A 73 -7.85 -26.26 -13.02
N ASN A 74 -6.88 -26.37 -13.91
CA ASN A 74 -5.65 -25.60 -13.83
C ASN A 74 -5.89 -24.11 -14.01
N ASN A 75 -6.79 -23.73 -14.91
CA ASN A 75 -7.18 -22.34 -15.11
C ASN A 75 -7.85 -21.76 -13.86
N LYS A 76 -8.67 -22.53 -13.18
CA LYS A 76 -9.28 -22.13 -11.91
C LYS A 76 -8.22 -21.90 -10.82
N ARG A 77 -7.23 -22.81 -10.72
CA ARG A 77 -6.12 -22.64 -9.77
C ARG A 77 -5.35 -21.35 -10.02
N VAL A 78 -5.04 -21.08 -11.27
CA VAL A 78 -4.33 -19.85 -11.64
C VAL A 78 -5.16 -18.61 -11.28
N ALA A 79 -6.45 -18.64 -11.59
CA ALA A 79 -7.33 -17.50 -11.27
C ALA A 79 -7.39 -17.24 -9.76
N ILE A 80 -7.55 -18.28 -8.95
CA ILE A 80 -7.59 -18.14 -7.48
C ILE A 80 -6.24 -17.66 -6.95
N SER A 81 -5.15 -18.20 -7.46
CA SER A 81 -3.80 -17.77 -7.07
C SER A 81 -3.57 -16.30 -7.38
N ASN A 82 -4.06 -15.83 -8.52
CA ASN A 82 -3.96 -14.41 -8.89
C ASN A 82 -4.82 -13.54 -7.97
N GLN A 83 -5.99 -14.00 -7.56
CA GLN A 83 -6.83 -13.28 -6.60
C GLN A 83 -6.15 -13.17 -5.23
N LEU A 84 -5.52 -14.25 -4.75
CA LEU A 84 -4.76 -14.23 -3.50
C LEU A 84 -3.58 -13.26 -3.58
N ALA A 85 -2.84 -13.29 -4.68
CA ALA A 85 -1.74 -12.37 -4.91
C ALA A 85 -2.22 -10.91 -4.94
N GLY A 86 -3.40 -10.67 -5.50
CA GLY A 86 -4.01 -9.34 -5.54
C GLY A 86 -4.35 -8.82 -4.15
N ILE A 87 -4.86 -9.66 -3.27
CA ILE A 87 -5.15 -9.28 -1.88
C ILE A 87 -3.85 -8.95 -1.16
N ASP A 88 -2.83 -9.78 -1.28
CA ASP A 88 -1.52 -9.53 -0.66
C ASP A 88 -0.89 -8.25 -1.21
N GLY A 89 -1.05 -8.00 -2.51
CA GLY A 89 -0.60 -6.76 -3.14
C GLY A 89 -1.32 -5.53 -2.59
N PHE A 90 -2.62 -5.65 -2.34
CA PHE A 90 -3.39 -4.55 -1.73
C PHE A 90 -2.85 -4.22 -0.33
N VAL A 91 -2.68 -5.24 0.51
CA VAL A 91 -2.13 -5.03 1.86
C VAL A 91 -0.72 -4.44 1.79
N ALA A 92 0.11 -4.94 0.89
CA ALA A 92 1.46 -4.43 0.68
C ALA A 92 1.44 -2.96 0.25
N SER A 93 0.46 -2.53 -0.54
CA SER A 93 0.34 -1.13 -0.94
C SER A 93 0.04 -0.21 0.25
N LEU A 94 -0.79 -0.67 1.19
CA LEU A 94 -1.05 0.08 2.42
C LEU A 94 0.21 0.17 3.28
N GLN A 95 0.93 -0.94 3.43
CA GLN A 95 2.19 -0.98 4.18
C GLN A 95 3.24 -0.06 3.57
N ARG A 96 3.30 0.00 2.24
CA ARG A 96 4.20 0.91 1.54
C ARG A 96 3.86 2.36 1.82
N ALA A 97 2.57 2.71 1.82
CA ALA A 97 2.15 4.08 2.13
C ALA A 97 2.57 4.49 3.54
N VAL A 98 2.45 3.59 4.52
CA VAL A 98 2.94 3.83 5.88
C VAL A 98 4.45 4.01 5.91
N TYR A 99 5.18 3.15 5.20
CA TYR A 99 6.63 3.24 5.10
C TYR A 99 7.07 4.59 4.52
N MET A 100 6.42 5.03 3.44
CA MET A 100 6.74 6.31 2.81
C MET A 100 6.47 7.48 3.75
N LYS A 101 5.34 7.45 4.47
CA LYS A 101 5.04 8.44 5.50
C LYS A 101 6.15 8.50 6.54
N ASN A 102 6.55 7.36 7.08
CA ASN A 102 7.58 7.30 8.11
C ASN A 102 8.92 7.81 7.59
N ARG A 103 9.21 7.53 6.33
CA ARG A 103 10.43 8.03 5.69
C ARG A 103 10.41 9.54 5.57
N VAL A 104 9.28 10.13 5.18
CA VAL A 104 9.13 11.59 5.11
C VAL A 104 9.29 12.21 6.49
N VAL A 105 8.65 11.66 7.51
CA VAL A 105 8.76 12.16 8.89
C VAL A 105 10.21 12.13 9.35
N THR A 106 10.90 11.02 9.10
CA THR A 106 12.32 10.89 9.45
C THR A 106 13.18 11.95 8.78
N LEU A 107 12.97 12.16 7.48
CA LEU A 107 13.72 13.16 6.72
C LEU A 107 13.46 14.59 7.22
N GLN A 108 12.24 14.88 7.62
CA GLN A 108 11.89 16.20 8.15
C GLN A 108 12.45 16.45 9.55
N GLN A 109 12.74 15.39 10.29
CA GLN A 109 13.32 15.49 11.64
C GLN A 109 14.84 15.49 11.64
N GLU A 110 15.49 15.10 10.54
CA GLU A 110 16.94 15.09 10.45
C GLU A 110 17.50 16.52 10.50
N PRO A 111 18.50 16.78 11.36
CA PRO A 111 19.18 18.06 11.34
C PRO A 111 19.93 18.23 10.02
N THR A 112 20.01 19.48 9.55
CA THR A 112 20.75 19.75 8.31
C THR A 112 22.24 19.55 8.56
N PRO A 113 22.98 19.02 7.57
CA PRO A 113 24.42 18.84 7.73
C PRO A 113 25.19 20.10 8.09
N ASN A 114 24.76 21.24 7.54
CA ASN A 114 25.40 22.51 7.81
C ASN A 114 25.28 22.92 9.28
N LEU A 115 24.12 22.71 9.87
CA LEU A 115 23.93 23.03 11.29
C LEU A 115 24.79 22.10 12.15
N LYS A 116 24.90 20.84 11.80
CA LYS A 116 25.76 19.91 12.50
C LYS A 116 27.22 20.31 12.43
N GLY A 117 27.68 20.71 11.28
CA GLY A 117 29.05 21.16 11.10
C GLY A 117 29.37 22.37 11.95
N ASN A 118 28.44 23.29 12.05
CA ASN A 118 28.60 24.49 12.85
C ASN A 118 28.56 24.19 14.34
N GLU A 119 27.74 23.25 14.74
CA GLU A 119 27.61 22.87 16.15
C GLU A 119 28.86 22.18 16.69
N VAL A 120 29.60 21.51 15.86
CA VAL A 120 30.82 20.81 16.25
C VAL A 120 31.94 21.80 16.55
N LEU A 121 31.85 22.96 15.99
CA LEU A 121 32.84 23.99 16.19
C LEU A 121 32.57 24.81 17.43
#